data_97d1c1e2bc6801ca73b08c17d6b5fd55
#
_entry.id   97d1c1e2bc6801ca73b08c17d6b5fd55
#
_cell.length_a   1.000
_cell.length_b   1.000
_cell.length_c   1.000
_cell.angle_alpha   90.00
_cell.angle_beta   90.00
_cell.angle_gamma   90.00
#
_symmetry.space_group_name_H-M   'P 1'
#
loop_
_entity.id
_entity.type
_entity.pdbx_description
1 polymer ?
#
loop_
_entity_poly.entity_id
_entity_poly.type
_entity_poly.pdbx_seq_one_letter_code
_entity_poly.pdbx_strand_id
1 'polypeptide(L)'
;MDVVLARCAGLDGHQKTVVAWGWIRTETETLETIQTFSTTTEDLRRLSAWLATQGVTHVAMESTGSDWKPVFNLLEEDFTTGLVNPAHIQAVPGRKTDVKDSAWIAQWLQPSFIPDRAQRELRERIRYRKSLIEERAREANRIQQGLEGAHIQLGSVISDVLGISGTRILHALARGETDSAQSAALADDRLRAT
;
A
#
# COMPACT_ATOMS: atom_id res chain seq x y z
N MET A 1 -29.41 7.54 19.90
CA MET A 1 -28.83 6.82 21.07
C MET A 1 -27.34 6.74 20.78
N ASP A 2 -26.56 7.61 21.41
CA ASP A 2 -25.12 7.70 21.16
C ASP A 2 -24.44 6.48 21.81
N VAL A 3 -23.82 5.62 21.01
CA VAL A 3 -23.04 4.49 21.52
C VAL A 3 -21.75 5.06 22.09
N VAL A 4 -21.70 5.23 23.38
CA VAL A 4 -20.46 5.66 24.08
C VAL A 4 -19.66 4.40 24.41
N LEU A 5 -18.53 4.23 23.72
CA LEU A 5 -17.59 3.15 24.03
C LEU A 5 -16.88 3.44 25.35
N ALA A 6 -16.97 2.51 26.29
CA ALA A 6 -16.36 2.70 27.62
C ALA A 6 -14.83 2.55 27.57
N ARG A 7 -14.28 1.77 26.62
CA ARG A 7 -12.84 1.49 26.50
C ARG A 7 -12.45 1.47 25.03
N CYS A 8 -11.80 2.53 24.59
CA CYS A 8 -11.37 2.66 23.20
C CYS A 8 -10.00 3.33 23.10
N ALA A 9 -9.40 3.25 21.94
CA ALA A 9 -8.14 3.92 21.65
C ALA A 9 -8.16 4.59 20.29
N GLY A 10 -7.45 5.71 20.18
CA GLY A 10 -7.13 6.40 18.95
C GLY A 10 -5.67 6.23 18.59
N LEU A 11 -5.40 5.98 17.33
CA LEU A 11 -4.04 5.86 16.84
C LEU A 11 -3.76 6.89 15.76
N ASP A 12 -2.68 7.64 15.94
CA ASP A 12 -2.10 8.49 14.92
C ASP A 12 -0.82 7.85 14.40
N GLY A 13 -0.88 7.39 13.14
CA GLY A 13 0.17 6.61 12.50
C GLY A 13 1.01 7.45 11.56
N HIS A 14 2.32 7.46 11.80
CA HIS A 14 3.35 7.99 10.91
C HIS A 14 4.26 6.86 10.42
N GLN A 15 5.07 7.13 9.40
CA GLN A 15 5.97 6.13 8.81
C GLN A 15 6.84 5.36 9.83
N LYS A 16 7.31 6.04 10.90
CA LYS A 16 8.23 5.46 11.89
C LYS A 16 7.64 5.26 13.27
N THR A 17 6.52 5.90 13.57
CA THR A 17 5.93 5.93 14.91
C THR A 17 4.42 5.86 14.86
N VAL A 18 3.84 5.30 15.91
CA VAL A 18 2.40 5.31 16.20
C VAL A 18 2.20 5.91 17.57
N VAL A 19 1.43 6.98 17.65
CA VAL A 19 0.99 7.57 18.91
C VAL A 19 -0.37 6.99 19.24
N ALA A 20 -0.50 6.37 20.40
CA ALA A 20 -1.72 5.75 20.89
C ALA A 20 -2.30 6.54 22.07
N TRP A 21 -3.58 6.91 21.97
CA TRP A 21 -4.40 7.45 23.05
C TRP A 21 -5.40 6.40 23.51
N GLY A 22 -5.22 5.91 24.72
CA GLY A 22 -6.19 5.07 25.39
C GLY A 22 -7.19 5.94 26.17
N TRP A 23 -8.49 5.67 25.98
CA TRP A 23 -9.56 6.34 26.68
C TRP A 23 -10.44 5.31 27.38
N ILE A 24 -10.41 5.35 28.72
CA ILE A 24 -11.04 4.36 29.57
C ILE A 24 -11.99 5.08 30.52
N ARG A 25 -13.28 4.87 30.31
CA ARG A 25 -14.34 5.42 31.16
C ARG A 25 -14.78 4.38 32.19
N THR A 26 -14.66 4.75 33.45
CA THR A 26 -15.25 4.02 34.59
C THR A 26 -16.53 4.71 35.05
N GLU A 27 -17.20 4.17 36.06
CA GLU A 27 -18.41 4.79 36.62
C GLU A 27 -18.14 6.15 37.28
N THR A 28 -16.93 6.37 37.73
CA THR A 28 -16.55 7.56 38.54
C THR A 28 -15.61 8.51 37.80
N GLU A 29 -14.82 8.04 36.85
CA GLU A 29 -13.78 8.84 36.22
C GLU A 29 -13.47 8.40 34.80
N THR A 30 -12.81 9.26 34.03
CA THR A 30 -12.25 8.98 32.74
C THR A 30 -10.73 9.03 32.82
N LEU A 31 -10.07 7.94 32.47
CA LEU A 31 -8.62 7.81 32.44
C LEU A 31 -8.14 7.94 31.00
N GLU A 32 -7.21 8.86 30.79
CA GLU A 32 -6.54 9.04 29.51
C GLU A 32 -5.07 8.61 29.64
N THR A 33 -4.61 7.79 28.71
CA THR A 33 -3.23 7.32 28.67
C THR A 33 -2.67 7.54 27.28
N ILE A 34 -1.42 8.00 27.17
CA ILE A 34 -0.76 8.27 25.90
C ILE A 34 0.56 7.52 25.88
N GLN A 35 0.82 6.79 24.81
CA GLN A 35 2.11 6.13 24.59
C GLN A 35 2.47 6.13 23.11
N THR A 36 3.77 6.28 22.84
CA THR A 36 4.32 6.23 21.47
C THR A 36 5.08 4.93 21.27
N PHE A 37 4.85 4.30 20.13
CA PHE A 37 5.49 3.06 19.71
C PHE A 37 6.17 3.26 18.36
N SER A 38 7.20 2.46 18.04
CA SER A 38 7.72 2.43 16.68
C SER A 38 6.85 1.52 15.79
N THR A 39 7.02 1.64 14.47
CA THR A 39 6.28 0.82 13.49
C THR A 39 6.92 -0.54 13.23
N THR A 40 7.91 -0.96 14.04
CA THR A 40 8.47 -2.31 13.96
C THR A 40 7.45 -3.35 14.43
N THR A 41 7.51 -4.56 13.90
CA THR A 41 6.58 -5.64 14.28
C THR A 41 6.59 -5.92 15.78
N GLU A 42 7.76 -5.82 16.42
CA GLU A 42 7.90 -6.03 17.86
C GLU A 42 7.17 -4.95 18.66
N ASP A 43 7.38 -3.68 18.30
CA ASP A 43 6.73 -2.57 19.00
C ASP A 43 5.22 -2.51 18.72
N LEU A 44 4.78 -2.92 17.53
CA LEU A 44 3.34 -3.05 17.26
C LEU A 44 2.69 -4.17 18.09
N ARG A 45 3.40 -5.27 18.37
CA ARG A 45 2.94 -6.28 19.35
C ARG A 45 2.89 -5.74 20.77
N ARG A 46 3.86 -4.90 21.15
CA ARG A 46 3.85 -4.20 22.46
C ARG A 46 2.67 -3.23 22.55
N LEU A 47 2.34 -2.54 21.46
CA LEU A 47 1.14 -1.71 21.36
C LEU A 47 -0.12 -2.55 21.59
N SER A 48 -0.28 -3.71 20.90
CA SER A 48 -1.43 -4.60 21.11
C SER A 48 -1.52 -5.05 22.57
N ALA A 49 -0.42 -5.51 23.15
CA ALA A 49 -0.37 -5.93 24.56
C ALA A 49 -0.73 -4.77 25.52
N TRP A 50 -0.23 -3.55 25.26
CA TRP A 50 -0.53 -2.37 26.06
C TRP A 50 -2.01 -2.01 25.99
N LEU A 51 -2.64 -2.04 24.81
CA LEU A 51 -4.07 -1.82 24.63
C LEU A 51 -4.92 -2.88 25.37
N ALA A 52 -4.50 -4.16 25.26
CA ALA A 52 -5.18 -5.27 25.93
C ALA A 52 -5.13 -5.16 27.46
N THR A 53 -3.99 -4.75 28.05
CA THR A 53 -3.88 -4.55 29.52
C THR A 53 -4.81 -3.47 30.04
N GLN A 54 -5.19 -2.50 29.20
CA GLN A 54 -6.15 -1.46 29.56
C GLN A 54 -7.60 -1.88 29.28
N GLY A 55 -7.80 -3.07 28.73
CA GLY A 55 -9.12 -3.61 28.38
C GLY A 55 -9.78 -2.85 27.22
N VAL A 56 -8.99 -2.23 26.33
CA VAL A 56 -9.48 -1.60 25.11
C VAL A 56 -10.16 -2.66 24.24
N THR A 57 -11.31 -2.31 23.67
CA THR A 57 -12.09 -3.18 22.78
C THR A 57 -12.16 -2.67 21.35
N HIS A 58 -12.09 -1.36 21.19
CA HIS A 58 -12.21 -0.67 19.90
C HIS A 58 -11.03 0.24 19.66
N VAL A 59 -10.49 0.17 18.45
CA VAL A 59 -9.35 0.99 18.02
C VAL A 59 -9.71 1.72 16.74
N ALA A 60 -9.55 3.03 16.74
CA ALA A 60 -9.74 3.86 15.56
C ALA A 60 -8.41 4.45 15.11
N MET A 61 -8.18 4.54 13.81
CA MET A 61 -6.98 5.15 13.25
C MET A 61 -7.30 5.95 11.99
N GLU A 62 -6.47 6.94 11.71
CA GLU A 62 -6.60 7.74 10.51
C GLU A 62 -6.12 6.98 9.27
N SER A 63 -6.85 7.13 8.15
CA SER A 63 -6.58 6.42 6.89
C SER A 63 -5.61 7.17 5.97
N THR A 64 -4.66 7.92 6.52
CA THR A 64 -3.71 8.69 5.70
C THR A 64 -2.67 7.78 5.06
N GLY A 65 -2.53 7.86 3.73
CA GLY A 65 -1.53 7.11 2.96
C GLY A 65 -1.66 5.59 3.09
N SER A 66 -0.52 4.91 3.31
CA SER A 66 -0.43 3.44 3.47
C SER A 66 0.04 3.02 4.86
N ASP A 67 0.41 3.97 5.72
CA ASP A 67 1.11 3.73 6.99
C ASP A 67 0.22 3.05 8.04
N TRP A 68 -1.11 3.17 7.88
CA TRP A 68 -2.08 2.49 8.72
C TRP A 68 -2.12 0.96 8.55
N LYS A 69 -1.73 0.45 7.35
CA LYS A 69 -1.91 -0.97 7.01
C LYS A 69 -1.19 -1.95 7.95
N PRO A 70 0.12 -1.78 8.27
CA PRO A 70 0.80 -2.68 9.19
C PRO A 70 0.16 -2.71 10.57
N VAL A 71 -0.26 -1.54 11.06
CA VAL A 71 -0.91 -1.37 12.36
C VAL A 71 -2.28 -2.05 12.35
N PHE A 72 -3.09 -1.77 11.34
CA PHE A 72 -4.42 -2.34 11.17
C PHE A 72 -4.37 -3.87 11.09
N ASN A 73 -3.52 -4.42 10.22
CA ASN A 73 -3.40 -5.86 10.00
C ASN A 73 -2.97 -6.64 11.26
N LEU A 74 -2.27 -5.98 12.18
CA LEU A 74 -1.87 -6.59 13.44
C LEU A 74 -2.99 -6.48 14.48
N LEU A 75 -3.66 -5.33 14.55
CA LEU A 75 -4.65 -5.09 15.59
C LEU A 75 -6.03 -5.65 15.27
N GLU A 76 -6.37 -5.90 13.99
CA GLU A 76 -7.67 -6.46 13.59
C GLU A 76 -7.95 -7.87 14.14
N GLU A 77 -6.91 -8.59 14.58
CA GLU A 77 -7.03 -9.93 15.16
C GLU A 77 -7.56 -9.89 16.61
N ASP A 78 -7.20 -8.84 17.36
CA ASP A 78 -7.48 -8.72 18.79
C ASP A 78 -8.56 -7.68 19.11
N PHE A 79 -8.77 -6.69 18.23
CA PHE A 79 -9.63 -5.54 18.49
C PHE A 79 -10.61 -5.28 17.36
N THR A 80 -11.74 -4.66 17.68
CA THR A 80 -12.61 -4.06 16.67
C THR A 80 -11.93 -2.80 16.14
N THR A 81 -11.29 -2.91 14.97
CA THR A 81 -10.52 -1.82 14.37
C THR A 81 -11.30 -1.09 13.29
N GLY A 82 -11.19 0.23 13.26
CA GLY A 82 -11.83 1.09 12.26
C GLY A 82 -10.89 2.14 11.70
N LEU A 83 -11.04 2.46 10.40
CA LEU A 83 -10.39 3.60 9.77
C LEU A 83 -11.34 4.78 9.70
N VAL A 84 -10.84 5.94 10.07
CA VAL A 84 -11.59 7.20 10.01
C VAL A 84 -11.00 8.08 8.92
N ASN A 85 -11.85 8.65 8.09
CA ASN A 85 -11.40 9.60 7.07
C ASN A 85 -11.07 10.95 7.73
N PRO A 86 -9.85 11.51 7.53
CA PRO A 86 -9.45 12.81 8.07
C PRO A 86 -10.42 13.95 7.73
N ALA A 87 -11.00 13.93 6.53
CA ALA A 87 -11.97 14.96 6.12
C ALA A 87 -13.23 14.98 6.99
N HIS A 88 -13.66 13.83 7.51
CA HIS A 88 -14.78 13.76 8.43
C HIS A 88 -14.39 14.25 9.83
N ILE A 89 -13.14 14.08 10.22
CA ILE A 89 -12.61 14.59 11.49
C ILE A 89 -12.49 16.12 11.45
N GLN A 90 -12.12 16.71 10.31
CA GLN A 90 -11.96 18.17 10.15
C GLN A 90 -13.27 18.96 10.07
N ALA A 91 -14.37 18.32 9.72
CA ALA A 91 -15.66 18.97 9.50
C ALA A 91 -16.40 19.36 10.79
N VAL A 92 -15.88 19.06 11.99
CA VAL A 92 -16.57 19.30 13.26
C VAL A 92 -16.18 20.64 13.88
N PRO A 93 -17.15 21.52 14.16
CA PRO A 93 -16.91 22.80 14.78
C PRO A 93 -16.38 22.68 16.22
N GLY A 94 -15.34 23.44 16.58
CA GLY A 94 -14.81 23.52 17.94
C GLY A 94 -13.48 22.80 18.20
N ARG A 95 -12.76 22.43 17.15
CA ARG A 95 -11.51 21.71 17.14
C ARG A 95 -10.31 22.61 17.45
N LYS A 96 -9.78 22.55 18.66
CA LYS A 96 -8.43 23.09 18.98
C LYS A 96 -7.79 22.51 20.26
N THR A 97 -8.12 21.29 20.69
CA THR A 97 -7.40 20.66 21.81
C THR A 97 -7.35 19.15 21.60
N ASP A 98 -6.18 18.57 21.79
CA ASP A 98 -5.86 17.13 21.68
C ASP A 98 -6.77 16.24 22.55
N VAL A 99 -7.35 16.80 23.61
CA VAL A 99 -8.31 16.15 24.52
C VAL A 99 -9.68 15.86 23.87
N LYS A 100 -10.05 16.57 22.79
CA LYS A 100 -11.32 16.33 22.09
C LYS A 100 -11.22 15.25 21.02
N ASP A 101 -10.01 14.90 20.59
CA ASP A 101 -9.81 13.90 19.56
C ASP A 101 -10.08 12.47 20.11
N SER A 102 -9.77 12.21 21.39
CA SER A 102 -10.11 10.95 22.04
C SER A 102 -11.61 10.78 22.31
N ALA A 103 -12.32 11.85 22.70
CA ALA A 103 -13.78 11.83 22.85
C ALA A 103 -14.49 11.58 21.49
N TRP A 104 -13.85 11.93 20.41
CA TRP A 104 -14.31 11.76 19.04
C TRP A 104 -14.23 10.31 18.56
N ILE A 105 -13.17 9.61 18.95
CA ILE A 105 -12.98 8.19 18.69
C ILE A 105 -14.09 7.37 19.38
N ALA A 106 -14.57 7.84 20.53
CA ALA A 106 -15.69 7.24 21.23
C ALA A 106 -17.05 7.40 20.50
N GLN A 107 -17.18 8.38 19.63
CA GLN A 107 -18.34 8.57 18.75
C GLN A 107 -18.03 8.00 17.36
N TRP A 108 -17.95 6.71 17.21
CA TRP A 108 -17.77 5.99 15.93
C TRP A 108 -18.72 6.51 14.84
N LEU A 109 -18.43 7.67 14.30
CA LEU A 109 -19.16 8.25 13.18
C LEU A 109 -18.68 7.61 11.88
N GLN A 110 -19.27 6.48 11.52
CA GLN A 110 -19.12 5.76 10.26
C GLN A 110 -17.66 5.41 9.90
N PRO A 111 -17.14 4.27 10.37
CA PRO A 111 -15.85 3.77 9.91
C PRO A 111 -15.89 3.54 8.40
N SER A 112 -14.79 3.86 7.72
CA SER A 112 -14.63 3.53 6.31
C SER A 112 -14.77 2.03 6.11
N PHE A 113 -15.47 1.61 5.05
CA PHE A 113 -15.55 0.20 4.72
C PHE A 113 -14.16 -0.35 4.37
N ILE A 114 -13.70 -1.32 5.13
CA ILE A 114 -12.45 -2.03 4.89
C ILE A 114 -12.80 -3.44 4.45
N PRO A 115 -12.40 -3.85 3.23
CA PRO A 115 -12.56 -5.23 2.80
C PRO A 115 -11.84 -6.21 3.73
N ASP A 116 -12.30 -7.46 3.77
CA ASP A 116 -11.60 -8.51 4.50
C ASP A 116 -10.14 -8.69 4.04
N ARG A 117 -9.34 -9.36 4.85
CA ARG A 117 -7.90 -9.55 4.61
C ARG A 117 -7.61 -10.23 3.29
N ALA A 118 -8.37 -11.28 2.95
CA ALA A 118 -8.19 -12.02 1.70
C ALA A 118 -8.42 -11.13 0.48
N GLN A 119 -9.45 -10.29 0.53
CA GLN A 119 -9.76 -9.34 -0.54
C GLN A 119 -8.71 -8.22 -0.64
N ARG A 120 -8.16 -7.74 0.49
CA ARG A 120 -7.06 -6.76 0.50
C ARG A 120 -5.80 -7.34 -0.13
N GLU A 121 -5.39 -8.56 0.25
CA GLU A 121 -4.25 -9.27 -0.32
C GLU A 121 -4.41 -9.51 -1.83
N LEU A 122 -5.60 -9.93 -2.26
CA LEU A 122 -5.88 -10.11 -3.69
C LEU A 122 -5.73 -8.79 -4.47
N ARG A 123 -6.26 -7.68 -3.94
CA ARG A 123 -6.10 -6.36 -4.56
C ARG A 123 -4.64 -5.94 -4.67
N GLU A 124 -3.82 -6.21 -3.66
CA GLU A 124 -2.38 -5.89 -3.69
C GLU A 124 -1.65 -6.70 -4.75
N ARG A 125 -1.92 -8.00 -4.84
CA ARG A 125 -1.34 -8.87 -5.88
C ARG A 125 -1.73 -8.42 -7.29
N ILE A 126 -3.00 -8.04 -7.51
CA ILE A 126 -3.47 -7.53 -8.81
C ILE A 126 -2.78 -6.21 -9.15
N ARG A 127 -2.66 -5.28 -8.21
CA ARG A 127 -1.97 -4.00 -8.41
C ARG A 127 -0.49 -4.21 -8.72
N TYR A 128 0.17 -5.10 -8.00
CA TYR A 128 1.57 -5.44 -8.24
C TYR A 128 1.76 -6.07 -9.63
N ARG A 129 0.90 -7.03 -10.00
CA ARG A 129 0.92 -7.59 -11.36
C ARG A 129 0.76 -6.50 -12.43
N LYS A 130 -0.17 -5.57 -12.24
CA LYS A 130 -0.38 -4.45 -13.16
C LYS A 130 0.89 -3.60 -13.28
N SER A 131 1.53 -3.24 -12.17
CA SER A 131 2.77 -2.44 -12.20
C SER A 131 3.90 -3.15 -12.96
N LEU A 132 4.07 -4.47 -12.80
CA LEU A 132 5.05 -5.24 -13.54
C LEU A 132 4.78 -5.25 -15.06
N ILE A 133 3.52 -5.34 -15.49
CA ILE A 133 3.14 -5.24 -16.90
C ILE A 133 3.47 -3.86 -17.46
N GLU A 134 3.17 -2.80 -16.71
CA GLU A 134 3.47 -1.42 -17.10
C GLU A 134 4.98 -1.16 -17.14
N GLU A 135 5.75 -1.71 -16.20
CA GLU A 135 7.22 -1.63 -16.21
C GLU A 135 7.82 -2.34 -17.42
N ARG A 136 7.36 -3.56 -17.71
CA ARG A 136 7.78 -4.28 -18.92
C ARG A 136 7.52 -3.48 -20.18
N ALA A 137 6.34 -2.85 -20.30
CA ALA A 137 6.00 -2.03 -21.45
C ALA A 137 6.91 -0.78 -21.54
N ARG A 138 7.22 -0.15 -20.41
CA ARG A 138 8.16 1.00 -20.37
C ARG A 138 9.56 0.59 -20.84
N GLU A 139 10.07 -0.55 -20.39
CA GLU A 139 11.38 -1.05 -20.82
C GLU A 139 11.41 -1.41 -22.30
N ALA A 140 10.34 -2.05 -22.82
CA ALA A 140 10.21 -2.32 -24.25
C ALA A 140 10.30 -1.03 -25.09
N ASN A 141 9.58 0.02 -24.66
CA ASN A 141 9.61 1.32 -25.34
C ASN A 141 11.00 1.98 -25.27
N ARG A 142 11.71 1.88 -24.15
CA ARG A 142 13.09 2.39 -24.00
C ARG A 142 14.06 1.68 -24.93
N ILE A 143 13.97 0.35 -25.03
CA ILE A 143 14.77 -0.44 -25.95
C ILE A 143 14.50 0.00 -27.40
N GLN A 144 13.22 0.14 -27.76
CA GLN A 144 12.84 0.57 -29.10
C GLN A 144 13.37 1.97 -29.42
N GLN A 145 13.25 2.93 -28.51
CA GLN A 145 13.83 4.28 -28.68
C GLN A 145 15.34 4.23 -28.84
N GLY A 146 16.04 3.38 -28.09
CA GLY A 146 17.50 3.19 -28.23
C GLY A 146 17.86 2.63 -29.62
N LEU A 147 17.11 1.66 -30.12
CA LEU A 147 17.32 1.11 -31.46
C LEU A 147 17.05 2.13 -32.57
N GLU A 148 15.97 2.90 -32.43
CA GLU A 148 15.64 3.98 -33.38
C GLU A 148 16.72 5.07 -33.38
N GLY A 149 17.27 5.41 -32.22
CA GLY A 149 18.43 6.32 -32.11
C GLY A 149 19.69 5.79 -32.80
N ALA A 150 19.83 4.48 -32.91
CA ALA A 150 20.88 3.80 -33.66
C ALA A 150 20.52 3.52 -35.13
N HIS A 151 19.42 4.08 -35.64
CA HIS A 151 18.84 3.83 -36.96
C HIS A 151 18.43 2.38 -37.25
N ILE A 152 18.09 1.61 -36.20
CA ILE A 152 17.62 0.22 -36.28
C ILE A 152 16.09 0.22 -36.01
N GLN A 153 15.31 0.02 -37.07
CA GLN A 153 13.85 0.01 -37.00
C GLN A 153 13.30 -1.42 -36.78
N LEU A 154 13.73 -2.07 -35.71
CA LEU A 154 13.34 -3.47 -35.44
C LEU A 154 11.82 -3.62 -35.28
N GLY A 155 11.14 -2.66 -34.66
CA GLY A 155 9.69 -2.66 -34.46
C GLY A 155 8.85 -2.55 -35.74
N SER A 156 9.46 -2.15 -36.89
CA SER A 156 8.78 -2.16 -38.19
C SER A 156 8.78 -3.54 -38.87
N VAL A 157 9.65 -4.42 -38.39
CA VAL A 157 9.84 -5.76 -38.97
C VAL A 157 9.22 -6.86 -38.11
N ILE A 158 9.24 -6.71 -36.82
CA ILE A 158 8.69 -7.65 -35.84
C ILE A 158 7.62 -6.99 -34.94
N SER A 159 6.54 -7.71 -34.70
CA SER A 159 5.42 -7.19 -33.89
C SER A 159 5.71 -7.16 -32.38
N ASP A 160 6.61 -8.02 -31.91
CA ASP A 160 7.01 -8.06 -30.47
C ASP A 160 8.54 -8.07 -30.36
N VAL A 161 9.09 -6.88 -30.01
CA VAL A 161 10.53 -6.68 -29.83
C VAL A 161 11.08 -7.51 -28.67
N LEU A 162 10.27 -7.84 -27.68
CA LEU A 162 10.62 -8.70 -26.54
C LEU A 162 10.22 -10.17 -26.74
N GLY A 163 9.69 -10.53 -27.89
CA GLY A 163 9.41 -11.91 -28.29
C GLY A 163 10.69 -12.71 -28.58
N ILE A 164 10.53 -13.96 -28.95
CA ILE A 164 11.66 -14.90 -29.17
C ILE A 164 12.68 -14.35 -30.18
N SER A 165 12.23 -13.96 -31.37
CA SER A 165 13.09 -13.38 -32.40
C SER A 165 13.71 -12.06 -32.00
N GLY A 166 12.89 -11.14 -31.42
CA GLY A 166 13.36 -9.86 -30.96
C GLY A 166 14.44 -9.99 -29.88
N THR A 167 14.23 -10.83 -28.88
CA THR A 167 15.21 -11.09 -27.83
C THR A 167 16.53 -11.65 -28.36
N ARG A 168 16.49 -12.59 -29.32
CA ARG A 168 17.70 -13.13 -29.95
C ARG A 168 18.49 -12.04 -30.70
N ILE A 169 17.80 -11.20 -31.46
CA ILE A 169 18.40 -10.09 -32.21
C ILE A 169 18.97 -9.04 -31.21
N LEU A 170 18.26 -8.67 -30.22
CA LEU A 170 18.71 -7.74 -29.18
C LEU A 170 19.97 -8.24 -28.47
N HIS A 171 20.06 -9.52 -28.17
CA HIS A 171 21.25 -10.12 -27.58
C HIS A 171 22.44 -10.13 -28.54
N ALA A 172 22.24 -10.31 -29.84
CA ALA A 172 23.30 -10.22 -30.84
C ALA A 172 23.81 -8.78 -30.96
N LEU A 173 22.91 -7.80 -31.06
CA LEU A 173 23.27 -6.37 -31.11
C LEU A 173 24.02 -5.94 -29.83
N ALA A 174 23.60 -6.38 -28.66
CA ALA A 174 24.28 -6.08 -27.40
C ALA A 174 25.70 -6.70 -27.33
N ARG A 175 25.97 -7.75 -28.07
CA ARG A 175 27.32 -8.34 -28.21
C ARG A 175 28.17 -7.74 -29.34
N GLY A 176 27.65 -6.71 -30.01
CA GLY A 176 28.37 -5.98 -31.04
C GLY A 176 28.18 -6.56 -32.45
N GLU A 177 27.17 -7.40 -32.68
CA GLU A 177 26.84 -7.85 -34.04
C GLU A 177 26.31 -6.67 -34.87
N THR A 178 26.96 -6.38 -35.99
CA THR A 178 26.62 -5.27 -36.89
C THR A 178 26.11 -5.75 -38.25
N ASP A 179 26.25 -7.05 -38.53
CA ASP A 179 25.79 -7.63 -39.79
C ASP A 179 24.27 -7.84 -39.75
N SER A 180 23.58 -7.14 -40.63
CA SER A 180 22.11 -7.23 -40.75
C SER A 180 21.65 -8.60 -41.22
N ALA A 181 22.44 -9.30 -42.07
CA ALA A 181 22.10 -10.64 -42.54
C ALA A 181 22.21 -11.67 -41.42
N GLN A 182 23.23 -11.57 -40.56
CA GLN A 182 23.36 -12.45 -39.41
C GLN A 182 22.24 -12.18 -38.39
N SER A 183 21.90 -10.90 -38.13
CA SER A 183 20.79 -10.50 -37.25
C SER A 183 19.45 -11.05 -37.82
N ALA A 184 19.19 -10.95 -39.10
CA ALA A 184 17.98 -11.48 -39.75
C ALA A 184 17.90 -13.01 -39.65
N ALA A 185 19.04 -13.71 -39.71
CA ALA A 185 19.10 -15.15 -39.55
C ALA A 185 18.66 -15.68 -38.19
N LEU A 186 18.66 -14.83 -37.18
CA LEU A 186 18.18 -15.14 -35.80
C LEU A 186 16.66 -15.11 -35.68
N ALA A 187 15.95 -14.57 -36.68
CA ALA A 187 14.49 -14.54 -36.67
C ALA A 187 13.91 -15.95 -36.78
N ASP A 188 12.79 -16.20 -36.14
CA ASP A 188 12.02 -17.44 -36.22
C ASP A 188 11.54 -17.68 -37.67
N ASP A 189 11.46 -18.92 -38.08
CA ASP A 189 11.07 -19.30 -39.47
C ASP A 189 9.66 -18.81 -39.85
N ARG A 190 8.79 -18.60 -38.87
CA ARG A 190 7.44 -17.99 -39.07
C ARG A 190 7.49 -16.52 -39.51
N LEU A 191 8.55 -15.80 -39.15
CA LEU A 191 8.76 -14.41 -39.58
C LEU A 191 9.46 -14.32 -40.93
N ARG A 192 10.17 -15.38 -41.34
CA ARG A 192 10.86 -15.45 -42.65
C ARG A 192 9.92 -15.77 -43.82
N ALA A 193 8.70 -16.23 -43.48
CA ALA A 193 7.71 -16.63 -44.51
C ALA A 193 6.78 -15.46 -44.93
N THR A 194 6.98 -14.23 -44.40
CA THR A 194 6.23 -13.03 -44.77
C THR A 194 7.13 -12.09 -45.55
#